data_4a2431d41a048b36ea8ef46b672d1849
#
_entry.id   4a2431d41a048b36ea8ef46b672d1849
#
_cell.length_a   1.000
_cell.length_b   1.000
_cell.length_c   1.000
_cell.angle_alpha   90.00
_cell.angle_beta   90.00
_cell.angle_gamma   90.00
#
_symmetry.space_group_name_H-M   'P 1'
#
loop_
_entity.id
_entity.type
_entity.pdbx_description
1 polymer ?
#
loop_
_entity_poly.entity_id
_entity_poly.type
_entity_poly.pdbx_seq_one_letter_code
_entity_poly.pdbx_strand_id
1 'polypeptide(L)'
;MFFSLMIFICGGLGAMTRFFVDKAMSPRLRTESSIISPVFVINLVGSFLYGLLIMPVSNPRALGVHYNATDQVAFWCTVITTGMLGGFTTFSTAMVEALTARSEGKTVKFLMLWLVQVLGAMVAAIVGAWLFSLIFGRYIAPVFPPDVLY
;
A
#
# COMPACT_ATOMS: atom_id res chain seq x y z
N MET A 1 12.97 15.94 -13.80
CA MET A 1 14.16 15.49 -13.07
C MET A 1 13.98 15.49 -11.55
N PHE A 2 13.64 16.60 -10.92
CA PHE A 2 13.48 16.67 -9.45
C PHE A 2 12.44 15.67 -8.90
N PHE A 3 11.27 15.56 -9.53
CA PHE A 3 10.21 14.63 -9.14
C PHE A 3 10.67 13.16 -9.15
N SER A 4 11.31 12.73 -10.24
CA SER A 4 11.82 11.35 -10.35
C SER A 4 12.91 11.05 -9.32
N LEU A 5 13.76 12.03 -9.00
CA LEU A 5 14.77 11.90 -7.96
C LEU A 5 14.14 11.73 -6.57
N MET A 6 13.06 12.47 -6.27
CA MET A 6 12.32 12.33 -5.00
C MET A 6 11.70 10.93 -4.88
N ILE A 7 11.06 10.43 -5.94
CA ILE A 7 10.51 9.05 -5.96
C ILE A 7 11.63 8.03 -5.72
N PHE A 8 12.77 8.19 -6.37
CA PHE A 8 13.91 7.28 -6.20
C PHE A 8 14.44 7.26 -4.76
N ILE A 9 14.66 8.42 -4.16
CA ILE A 9 15.12 8.54 -2.78
C ILE A 9 14.10 7.94 -1.81
N CYS A 10 12.82 8.30 -1.96
CA CYS A 10 11.74 7.75 -1.13
C CYS A 10 11.58 6.24 -1.31
N GLY A 11 11.79 5.71 -2.52
CA GLY A 11 11.80 4.28 -2.78
C GLY A 11 12.92 3.54 -2.03
N GLY A 12 14.11 4.13 -2.01
CA GLY A 12 15.23 3.64 -1.21
C GLY A 12 14.92 3.61 0.29
N LEU A 13 14.35 4.71 0.82
CA LEU A 13 13.91 4.78 2.21
C LEU A 13 12.81 3.75 2.53
N GLY A 14 11.86 3.56 1.63
CA GLY A 14 10.82 2.52 1.75
C GLY A 14 11.43 1.11 1.83
N ALA A 15 12.38 0.79 0.97
CA ALA A 15 13.08 -0.50 0.96
C ALA A 15 13.91 -0.70 2.23
N MET A 16 14.58 0.33 2.73
CA MET A 16 15.30 0.27 4.02
C MET A 16 14.34 0.02 5.18
N THR A 17 13.23 0.75 5.25
CA THR A 17 12.20 0.58 6.27
C THR A 17 11.66 -0.85 6.26
N ARG A 18 11.34 -1.39 5.06
CA ARG A 18 10.94 -2.78 4.88
C ARG A 18 11.97 -3.75 5.47
N PHE A 19 13.25 -3.56 5.17
CA PHE A 19 14.31 -4.44 5.67
C PHE A 19 14.35 -4.47 7.21
N PHE A 20 14.28 -3.30 7.86
CA PHE A 20 14.28 -3.22 9.31
C PHE A 20 13.04 -3.84 9.94
N VAL A 21 11.86 -3.61 9.35
CA VAL A 21 10.59 -4.19 9.81
C VAL A 21 10.61 -5.71 9.64
N ASP A 22 11.04 -6.22 8.49
CA ASP A 22 11.17 -7.67 8.26
C ASP A 22 12.12 -8.30 9.27
N LYS A 23 13.29 -7.70 9.49
CA LYS A 23 14.28 -8.18 10.46
C LYS A 23 13.73 -8.19 11.90
N ALA A 24 13.00 -7.16 12.29
CA ALA A 24 12.43 -7.06 13.64
C ALA A 24 11.29 -8.07 13.87
N MET A 25 10.50 -8.37 12.85
CA MET A 25 9.34 -9.28 12.93
C MET A 25 9.71 -10.75 12.69
N SER A 26 10.78 -11.02 11.95
CA SER A 26 11.22 -12.38 11.58
C SER A 26 11.35 -13.34 12.77
N PRO A 27 11.94 -12.97 13.91
CA PRO A 27 12.07 -13.89 15.05
C PRO A 27 10.74 -14.35 15.64
N ARG A 28 9.67 -13.56 15.43
CA ARG A 28 8.33 -13.84 15.99
C ARG A 28 7.39 -14.51 15.01
N LEU A 29 7.50 -14.22 13.73
CA LEU A 29 6.54 -14.62 12.71
C LEU A 29 7.04 -15.70 11.75
N ARG A 30 8.36 -15.94 11.62
CA ARG A 30 8.90 -17.01 10.80
C ARG A 30 8.86 -18.35 11.54
N THR A 31 7.66 -18.93 11.62
CA THR A 31 7.44 -20.30 12.14
C THR A 31 7.08 -21.21 10.96
N GLU A 32 7.54 -22.45 10.95
CA GLU A 32 7.35 -23.41 9.83
C GLU A 32 5.89 -23.62 9.44
N SER A 33 4.97 -23.53 10.39
CA SER A 33 3.53 -23.70 10.17
C SER A 33 2.76 -22.39 9.92
N SER A 34 3.40 -21.22 10.06
CA SER A 34 2.71 -19.95 9.93
C SER A 34 2.42 -19.60 8.46
N ILE A 35 1.18 -19.19 8.18
CA ILE A 35 0.77 -18.54 6.93
C ILE A 35 1.05 -17.04 7.00
N ILE A 36 1.11 -16.49 8.22
CA ILE A 36 1.38 -15.07 8.44
C ILE A 36 2.89 -14.88 8.53
N SER A 37 3.47 -14.35 7.45
CA SER A 37 4.89 -13.99 7.38
C SER A 37 5.08 -12.48 7.62
N PRO A 38 6.31 -12.03 7.98
CA PRO A 38 6.63 -10.61 8.03
C PRO A 38 6.29 -9.90 6.71
N VAL A 39 6.54 -10.54 5.57
CA VAL A 39 6.26 -10.01 4.24
C VAL A 39 4.76 -9.79 4.03
N PHE A 40 3.93 -10.72 4.52
CA PHE A 40 2.47 -10.54 4.48
C PHE A 40 2.04 -9.28 5.24
N VAL A 41 2.53 -9.08 6.45
CA VAL A 41 2.20 -7.90 7.27
C VAL A 41 2.67 -6.61 6.61
N ILE A 42 3.89 -6.60 6.07
CA ILE A 42 4.45 -5.44 5.34
C ILE A 42 3.57 -5.07 4.14
N ASN A 43 3.18 -6.05 3.33
CA ASN A 43 2.33 -5.81 2.17
C ASN A 43 0.91 -5.39 2.57
N LEU A 44 0.36 -5.97 3.65
CA LEU A 44 -0.95 -5.59 4.18
C LEU A 44 -0.97 -4.12 4.63
N VAL A 45 0.02 -3.72 5.44
CA VAL A 45 0.16 -2.34 5.93
C VAL A 45 0.42 -1.37 4.77
N GLY A 46 1.33 -1.72 3.86
CA GLY A 46 1.64 -0.88 2.70
C GLY A 46 0.43 -0.70 1.77
N SER A 47 -0.34 -1.76 1.53
CA SER A 47 -1.57 -1.69 0.72
C SER A 47 -2.66 -0.87 1.39
N PHE A 48 -2.83 -0.98 2.71
CA PHE A 48 -3.76 -0.16 3.49
C PHE A 48 -3.40 1.33 3.38
N LEU A 49 -2.13 1.68 3.60
CA LEU A 49 -1.63 3.06 3.48
C LEU A 49 -1.75 3.58 2.04
N TYR A 50 -1.49 2.74 1.04
CA TYR A 50 -1.72 3.08 -0.35
C TYR A 50 -3.19 3.42 -0.61
N GLY A 51 -4.11 2.57 -0.17
CA GLY A 51 -5.55 2.82 -0.27
C GLY A 51 -5.99 4.12 0.39
N LEU A 52 -5.43 4.42 1.57
CA LEU A 52 -5.69 5.67 2.30
C LEU A 52 -5.23 6.91 1.53
N LEU A 53 -4.11 6.82 0.81
CA LEU A 53 -3.49 7.94 0.09
C LEU A 53 -3.90 8.06 -1.38
N ILE A 54 -4.53 7.04 -1.97
CA ILE A 54 -4.89 7.07 -3.39
C ILE A 54 -5.95 8.11 -3.71
N MET A 55 -6.89 8.33 -2.81
CA MET A 55 -7.95 9.34 -2.98
C MET A 55 -7.40 10.77 -3.05
N PRO A 56 -6.51 11.23 -2.14
CA PRO A 56 -5.84 12.53 -2.29
C PRO A 56 -4.97 12.64 -3.53
N VAL A 57 -4.39 11.54 -4.02
CA VAL A 57 -3.64 11.54 -5.29
C VAL A 57 -4.58 11.77 -6.47
N SER A 58 -5.71 11.06 -6.49
CA SER A 58 -6.69 11.12 -7.59
C SER A 58 -7.55 12.38 -7.55
N ASN A 59 -7.84 12.90 -6.36
CA ASN A 59 -8.64 14.09 -6.17
C ASN A 59 -8.13 14.94 -4.98
N PRO A 60 -7.08 15.77 -5.19
CA PRO A 60 -6.51 16.61 -4.13
C PRO A 60 -7.51 17.59 -3.50
N ARG A 61 -8.55 18.00 -4.26
CA ARG A 61 -9.62 18.90 -3.76
C ARG A 61 -10.46 18.25 -2.66
N ALA A 62 -10.48 16.91 -2.58
CA ALA A 62 -11.17 16.20 -1.51
C ALA A 62 -10.66 16.53 -0.11
N LEU A 63 -9.45 17.08 0.01
CA LEU A 63 -8.88 17.56 1.27
C LEU A 63 -9.28 19.01 1.61
N GLY A 64 -10.14 19.68 0.81
CA GLY A 64 -10.51 21.07 1.02
C GLY A 64 -9.36 22.07 0.80
N VAL A 65 -8.33 21.67 0.10
CA VAL A 65 -7.13 22.47 -0.15
C VAL A 65 -7.38 23.44 -1.29
N HIS A 66 -7.00 24.72 -1.14
CA HIS A 66 -7.11 25.73 -2.18
C HIS A 66 -6.30 25.37 -3.44
N TYR A 67 -6.75 25.81 -4.60
CA TYR A 67 -6.22 25.46 -5.93
C TYR A 67 -4.69 25.51 -6.04
N ASN A 68 -4.03 26.48 -5.44
CA ASN A 68 -2.57 26.64 -5.48
C ASN A 68 -1.78 25.62 -4.62
N ALA A 69 -2.44 24.95 -3.66
CA ALA A 69 -1.81 23.95 -2.81
C ALA A 69 -2.17 22.51 -3.24
N THR A 70 -3.15 22.32 -4.14
CA THR A 70 -3.57 20.98 -4.63
C THR A 70 -2.45 20.27 -5.36
N ASP A 71 -1.66 20.99 -6.15
CA ASP A 71 -0.54 20.40 -6.91
C ASP A 71 0.59 19.93 -5.99
N GLN A 72 0.84 20.65 -4.89
CA GLN A 72 1.82 20.21 -3.89
C GLN A 72 1.36 18.98 -3.11
N VAL A 73 0.09 18.94 -2.72
CA VAL A 73 -0.47 17.76 -2.03
C VAL A 73 -0.42 16.53 -2.93
N ALA A 74 -0.88 16.64 -4.18
CA ALA A 74 -0.81 15.56 -5.16
C ALA A 74 0.64 15.12 -5.39
N PHE A 75 1.57 16.07 -5.50
CA PHE A 75 3.00 15.79 -5.65
C PHE A 75 3.52 14.93 -4.49
N TRP A 76 3.35 15.37 -3.24
CA TRP A 76 3.86 14.64 -2.08
C TRP A 76 3.15 13.30 -1.87
N CYS A 77 1.83 13.24 -2.07
CA CYS A 77 1.11 11.97 -2.02
C CYS A 77 1.63 10.99 -3.07
N THR A 78 1.91 11.44 -4.29
CA THR A 78 2.48 10.59 -5.35
C THR A 78 3.90 10.13 -5.01
N VAL A 79 4.74 11.01 -4.48
CA VAL A 79 6.10 10.65 -4.03
C VAL A 79 6.06 9.60 -2.93
N ILE A 80 5.14 9.72 -1.98
CA ILE A 80 4.98 8.77 -0.88
C ILE A 80 4.40 7.43 -1.40
N THR A 81 3.33 7.46 -2.19
CA THR A 81 2.68 6.25 -2.68
C THR A 81 3.56 5.48 -3.65
N THR A 82 4.10 6.15 -4.66
CA THR A 82 4.91 5.50 -5.71
C THR A 82 6.33 5.21 -5.23
N GLY A 83 6.95 6.17 -4.51
CA GLY A 83 8.29 6.01 -3.97
C GLY A 83 8.28 5.13 -2.70
N MET A 84 7.90 5.72 -1.57
CA MET A 84 8.06 5.08 -0.26
C MET A 84 7.26 3.78 -0.13
N LEU A 85 5.96 3.77 -0.44
CA LEU A 85 5.15 2.55 -0.34
C LEU A 85 5.51 1.53 -1.44
N GLY A 86 5.89 1.99 -2.64
CA GLY A 86 6.40 1.12 -3.70
C GLY A 86 7.70 0.40 -3.32
N GLY A 87 8.61 1.08 -2.61
CA GLY A 87 9.82 0.46 -2.04
C GLY A 87 9.56 -0.39 -0.80
N PHE A 88 8.57 -0.02 0.01
CA PHE A 88 8.20 -0.72 1.24
C PHE A 88 7.52 -2.07 0.96
N THR A 89 6.58 -2.15 0.01
CA THR A 89 5.90 -3.38 -0.37
C THR A 89 6.76 -4.24 -1.29
N THR A 90 6.52 -5.55 -1.31
CA THR A 90 7.24 -6.49 -2.18
C THR A 90 6.40 -7.69 -2.59
N PHE A 91 6.19 -7.84 -3.90
CA PHE A 91 5.56 -9.04 -4.45
C PHE A 91 6.57 -10.17 -4.64
N SER A 92 7.79 -9.86 -5.05
CA SER A 92 8.82 -10.87 -5.33
C SER A 92 9.15 -11.72 -4.11
N THR A 93 9.36 -11.10 -2.93
CA THR A 93 9.65 -11.84 -1.69
C THR A 93 8.47 -12.73 -1.28
N ALA A 94 7.23 -12.24 -1.43
CA ALA A 94 6.03 -13.03 -1.17
C ALA A 94 5.94 -14.27 -2.10
N MET A 95 6.31 -14.09 -3.37
CA MET A 95 6.34 -15.21 -4.32
C MET A 95 7.45 -16.20 -4.02
N VAL A 96 8.63 -15.75 -3.59
CA VAL A 96 9.72 -16.64 -3.17
C VAL A 96 9.28 -17.48 -1.97
N GLU A 97 8.63 -16.90 -0.95
CA GLU A 97 8.10 -17.66 0.19
C GLU A 97 7.07 -18.69 -0.25
N ALA A 98 6.15 -18.35 -1.14
CA ALA A 98 5.16 -19.28 -1.66
C ALA A 98 5.82 -20.42 -2.48
N LEU A 99 6.73 -20.08 -3.40
CA LEU A 99 7.42 -21.06 -4.24
C LEU A 99 8.31 -22.02 -3.41
N THR A 100 8.92 -21.53 -2.33
CA THR A 100 9.67 -22.39 -1.40
C THR A 100 8.76 -23.43 -0.77
N ALA A 101 7.55 -23.06 -0.33
CA ALA A 101 6.59 -24.03 0.17
C ALA A 101 6.20 -25.08 -0.89
N ARG A 102 6.11 -24.67 -2.17
CA ARG A 102 5.84 -25.61 -3.26
C ARG A 102 7.01 -26.57 -3.54
N SER A 103 8.25 -26.08 -3.51
CA SER A 103 9.44 -26.93 -3.72
C SER A 103 9.61 -27.96 -2.61
N GLU A 104 9.10 -27.70 -1.42
CA GLU A 104 9.01 -28.63 -0.29
C GLU A 104 7.82 -29.60 -0.41
N GLY A 105 7.11 -29.63 -1.54
CA GLY A 105 5.93 -30.48 -1.75
C GLY A 105 4.65 -30.00 -1.05
N LYS A 106 4.67 -28.85 -0.37
CA LYS A 106 3.54 -28.29 0.39
C LYS A 106 2.61 -27.46 -0.51
N THR A 107 1.96 -28.08 -1.49
CA THR A 107 1.12 -27.39 -2.51
C THR A 107 -0.03 -26.58 -1.89
N VAL A 108 -0.68 -27.08 -0.85
CA VAL A 108 -1.76 -26.38 -0.15
C VAL A 108 -1.22 -25.10 0.51
N LYS A 109 -0.06 -25.17 1.16
CA LYS A 109 0.58 -24.00 1.77
C LYS A 109 0.96 -22.96 0.71
N PHE A 110 1.48 -23.39 -0.43
CA PHE A 110 1.75 -22.50 -1.57
C PHE A 110 0.50 -21.72 -2.00
N LEU A 111 -0.61 -22.42 -2.24
CA LEU A 111 -1.87 -21.78 -2.66
C LEU A 111 -2.41 -20.82 -1.60
N MET A 112 -2.36 -21.22 -0.33
CA MET A 112 -2.79 -20.37 0.78
C MET A 112 -1.94 -19.11 0.90
N LEU A 113 -0.62 -19.22 0.87
CA LEU A 113 0.28 -18.07 0.90
C LEU A 113 0.01 -17.12 -0.25
N TRP A 114 -0.16 -17.64 -1.46
CA TRP A 114 -0.44 -16.85 -2.65
C TRP A 114 -1.79 -16.10 -2.55
N LEU A 115 -2.86 -16.83 -2.22
CA LEU A 115 -4.21 -16.27 -2.09
C LEU A 115 -4.31 -15.22 -0.97
N VAL A 116 -3.79 -15.55 0.21
CA VAL A 116 -3.83 -14.65 1.38
C VAL A 116 -3.04 -13.37 1.09
N GLN A 117 -1.89 -13.49 0.41
CA GLN A 117 -1.09 -12.33 0.03
C GLN A 117 -1.84 -11.39 -0.92
N VAL A 118 -2.43 -11.92 -1.99
CA VAL A 118 -3.13 -11.11 -3.01
C VAL A 118 -4.43 -10.55 -2.46
N LEU A 119 -5.28 -11.41 -1.90
CA LEU A 119 -6.60 -10.99 -1.39
C LEU A 119 -6.47 -10.09 -0.17
N GLY A 120 -5.53 -10.39 0.73
CA GLY A 120 -5.26 -9.57 1.91
C GLY A 120 -4.82 -8.16 1.53
N ALA A 121 -3.88 -8.04 0.60
CA ALA A 121 -3.42 -6.73 0.10
C ALA A 121 -4.55 -5.94 -0.58
N MET A 122 -5.38 -6.61 -1.38
CA MET A 122 -6.52 -5.99 -2.06
C MET A 122 -7.57 -5.49 -1.07
N VAL A 123 -7.95 -6.32 -0.10
CA VAL A 123 -8.91 -5.94 0.96
C VAL A 123 -8.35 -4.78 1.79
N ALA A 124 -7.07 -4.83 2.16
CA ALA A 124 -6.43 -3.76 2.92
C ALA A 124 -6.46 -2.42 2.17
N ALA A 125 -6.19 -2.42 0.87
CA ALA A 125 -6.26 -1.22 0.04
C ALA A 125 -7.70 -0.66 -0.05
N ILE A 126 -8.70 -1.53 -0.23
CA ILE A 126 -10.11 -1.13 -0.26
C ILE A 126 -10.53 -0.52 1.09
N VAL A 127 -10.15 -1.15 2.21
CA VAL A 127 -10.44 -0.65 3.56
C VAL A 127 -9.79 0.71 3.79
N GLY A 128 -8.54 0.89 3.34
CA GLY A 128 -7.84 2.18 3.43
C GLY A 128 -8.57 3.28 2.65
N ALA A 129 -8.97 3.01 1.41
CA ALA A 129 -9.72 3.95 0.58
C ALA A 129 -11.10 4.27 1.17
N TRP A 130 -11.79 3.24 1.68
CA TRP A 130 -13.08 3.41 2.33
C TRP A 130 -12.98 4.25 3.61
N LEU A 131 -11.97 3.99 4.45
CA LEU A 131 -11.73 4.78 5.66
C LEU A 131 -11.44 6.24 5.33
N PHE A 132 -10.63 6.52 4.29
CA PHE A 132 -10.42 7.88 3.81
C PHE A 132 -11.74 8.54 3.43
N SER A 133 -12.60 7.84 2.67
CA SER A 133 -13.89 8.39 2.24
C SER A 133 -14.86 8.64 3.40
N LEU A 134 -14.80 7.85 4.48
CA LEU A 134 -15.59 8.10 5.69
C LEU A 134 -15.15 9.35 6.45
N ILE A 135 -13.83 9.55 6.56
CA ILE A 135 -13.26 10.68 7.30
C ILE A 135 -13.45 11.98 6.52
N PHE A 136 -13.18 11.95 5.21
CA PHE A 136 -13.15 13.14 4.35
C PHE A 136 -14.35 13.23 3.40
N GLY A 137 -15.25 12.26 3.36
CA GLY A 137 -16.36 12.17 2.40
C GLY A 137 -17.35 13.33 2.51
N ARG A 138 -17.48 13.94 3.69
CA ARG A 138 -18.27 15.17 3.87
C ARG A 138 -17.71 16.36 3.07
N TYR A 139 -16.42 16.34 2.75
CA TYR A 139 -15.76 17.37 1.95
C TYR A 139 -15.77 17.06 0.45
N ILE A 140 -16.08 15.79 0.08
CA ILE A 140 -16.14 15.34 -1.33
C ILE A 140 -17.54 15.58 -1.92
N ALA A 141 -18.61 15.49 -1.11
CA ALA A 141 -20.00 15.62 -1.56
C ALA A 141 -20.33 16.96 -2.28
N PRO A 142 -19.74 18.12 -1.92
CA PRO A 142 -19.99 19.37 -2.65
C PRO A 142 -19.22 19.50 -3.97
N VAL A 143 -18.32 18.58 -4.31
CA VAL A 143 -17.50 18.64 -5.54
C VAL A 143 -18.26 18.14 -6.77
N PHE A 144 -19.33 17.38 -6.57
CA PHE A 144 -20.27 16.96 -7.61
C PHE A 144 -21.66 17.50 -7.27
N PRO A 145 -22.00 18.72 -7.66
CA PRO A 145 -23.36 19.20 -7.51
C PRO A 145 -24.30 18.27 -8.32
N PRO A 146 -25.48 17.91 -7.78
CA PRO A 146 -26.39 16.97 -8.41
C PRO A 146 -26.87 17.36 -9.80
N ASP A 147 -26.63 18.60 -10.19
CA ASP A 147 -27.06 19.22 -11.44
C ASP A 147 -26.13 18.90 -12.64
N VAL A 148 -25.00 18.24 -12.44
CA VAL A 148 -24.04 17.88 -13.51
C VAL A 148 -24.25 16.43 -14.02
N LEU A 149 -25.21 15.71 -13.46
CA LEU A 149 -25.55 14.32 -13.82
C LEU A 149 -26.74 14.18 -14.80
N TYR A 150 -27.18 15.31 -15.44
CA TYR A 150 -28.22 15.30 -16.46
C TYR A 150 -27.73 15.92 -17.78
#